data_01267d5f0560eb1a03befa6551e01c7e
#
_entry.id   01267d5f0560eb1a03befa6551e01c7e
#
_cell.length_a   1.000
_cell.length_b   1.000
_cell.length_c   1.000
_cell.angle_alpha   90.00
_cell.angle_beta   90.00
_cell.angle_gamma   90.00
#
_symmetry.space_group_name_H-M   'P 1'
#
loop_
_entity.id
_entity.type
_entity.pdbx_description
1 polymer ?
#
loop_
_entity_poly.entity_id
_entity_poly.type
_entity_poly.pdbx_seq_one_letter_code
_entity_poly.pdbx_strand_id
1 'polypeptide(L)'
;MYRLDIYRFPTSTEYEYKFIGNYGAKGEKRAPKQKRTPEDIERQNQYQRQKTVRHLIKANFTQGDYWTTLTYPKDESRTIQEVAKDISKFLGNMRYQYKKVDIPCKYIYRIEIGSRGGIHVHIIMNRIRDLDQLIQKYWTHGKSHNELLDDGTYEQLADYIVKPPTDQQKKLLKTFDEDAKKLIRYSCSRNLARPIPEKKEYTRRTMREVFNHDLVPEEGFYIDKNSIRRGVNPFTGTGYLYYQEVKLKREQQAEPVHIYECPICHQFTIDSFKCDCQQRKRSVKHISRKYNKAASKGRRESNVSR
;
A
#
# COMPACT_ATOMS: atom_id res chain seq x y z
N MET A 1 16.85 -9.92 -17.62
CA MET A 1 15.81 -10.92 -17.35
C MET A 1 14.77 -10.28 -16.43
N TYR A 2 13.51 -10.35 -16.81
CA TYR A 2 12.39 -9.84 -15.99
C TYR A 2 11.62 -11.00 -15.39
N ARG A 3 11.02 -10.73 -14.23
CA ARG A 3 10.12 -11.65 -13.56
C ARG A 3 8.81 -10.95 -13.26
N LEU A 4 7.73 -11.65 -13.54
CA LEU A 4 6.39 -11.33 -13.06
C LEU A 4 6.10 -12.19 -11.85
N ASP A 5 5.85 -11.54 -10.70
CA ASP A 5 5.33 -12.17 -9.50
C ASP A 5 3.82 -11.93 -9.46
N ILE A 6 3.01 -12.99 -9.41
CA ILE A 6 1.55 -12.94 -9.36
C ILE A 6 1.11 -13.43 -7.98
N TYR A 7 0.43 -12.57 -7.22
CA TYR A 7 -0.16 -12.92 -5.94
C TYR A 7 -1.67 -13.00 -6.08
N ARG A 8 -2.25 -14.19 -5.93
CA ARG A 8 -3.69 -14.40 -6.01
C ARG A 8 -4.31 -14.41 -4.63
N PHE A 9 -5.35 -13.57 -4.45
CA PHE A 9 -6.14 -13.46 -3.24
C PHE A 9 -7.62 -13.76 -3.55
N PRO A 10 -8.46 -14.02 -2.55
CA PRO A 10 -9.88 -14.31 -2.77
C PRO A 10 -10.65 -13.25 -3.59
N THR A 11 -10.30 -11.97 -3.41
CA THR A 11 -10.99 -10.82 -4.03
C THR A 11 -10.14 -10.00 -4.96
N SER A 12 -8.84 -10.29 -5.10
CA SER A 12 -7.93 -9.52 -5.95
C SER A 12 -6.72 -10.33 -6.39
N THR A 13 -6.05 -9.89 -7.46
CA THR A 13 -4.76 -10.44 -7.93
C THR A 13 -3.78 -9.27 -8.08
N GLU A 14 -2.57 -9.40 -7.55
CA GLU A 14 -1.51 -8.41 -7.69
C GLU A 14 -0.44 -8.91 -8.66
N TYR A 15 -0.03 -8.04 -9.58
CA TYR A 15 0.99 -8.30 -10.59
C TYR A 15 2.18 -7.37 -10.37
N GLU A 16 3.37 -7.93 -10.25
CA GLU A 16 4.61 -7.19 -10.02
C GLU A 16 5.68 -7.60 -11.04
N TYR A 17 5.87 -6.76 -12.04
CA TYR A 17 6.98 -6.91 -13.00
C TYR A 17 8.22 -6.23 -12.46
N LYS A 18 9.29 -6.98 -12.34
CA LYS A 18 10.58 -6.49 -11.85
C LYS A 18 11.77 -7.12 -12.53
N PHE A 19 12.84 -6.37 -12.59
CA PHE A 19 14.12 -6.87 -13.09
C PHE A 19 14.83 -7.69 -12.00
N ILE A 20 15.30 -8.89 -12.36
CA ILE A 20 15.95 -9.83 -11.42
C ILE A 20 17.39 -10.21 -11.81
N GLY A 21 17.96 -9.61 -12.85
CA GLY A 21 19.29 -9.96 -13.34
C GLY A 21 20.30 -8.83 -13.20
N ASN A 22 21.57 -9.16 -13.45
CA ASN A 22 22.64 -8.18 -13.53
C ASN A 22 22.70 -7.47 -14.89
N TYR A 23 22.11 -8.09 -15.93
CA TYR A 23 22.12 -7.63 -17.31
C TYR A 23 20.70 -7.42 -17.82
N GLY A 24 20.47 -6.30 -18.55
CA GLY A 24 19.21 -6.02 -19.24
C GLY A 24 18.96 -6.98 -20.40
N ALA A 25 17.76 -6.94 -20.97
CA ALA A 25 17.50 -7.59 -22.25
C ALA A 25 18.33 -6.91 -23.36
N LYS A 26 18.62 -7.64 -24.43
CA LYS A 26 19.36 -7.11 -25.58
C LYS A 26 18.64 -5.87 -26.12
N GLY A 27 19.37 -4.75 -26.23
CA GLY A 27 18.82 -3.47 -26.71
C GLY A 27 18.16 -2.59 -25.65
N GLU A 28 18.04 -3.06 -24.39
CA GLU A 28 17.48 -2.26 -23.29
C GLU A 28 18.55 -1.34 -22.68
N LYS A 29 18.33 -0.02 -22.77
CA LYS A 29 19.19 0.97 -22.13
C LYS A 29 18.81 1.12 -20.67
N ARG A 30 19.80 1.01 -19.77
CA ARG A 30 19.63 1.33 -18.35
C ARG A 30 19.76 2.82 -18.11
N ALA A 31 18.90 3.34 -17.26
CA ALA A 31 19.11 4.67 -16.70
C ALA A 31 20.32 4.69 -15.76
N PRO A 32 20.96 5.85 -15.53
CA PRO A 32 22.02 5.99 -14.54
C PRO A 32 21.57 5.50 -13.15
N LYS A 33 22.44 4.76 -12.48
CA LYS A 33 22.17 4.26 -11.13
C LYS A 33 22.56 5.28 -10.07
N GLN A 34 21.69 5.43 -9.07
CA GLN A 34 21.99 6.20 -7.87
C GLN A 34 22.49 5.30 -6.74
N LYS A 35 23.32 5.84 -5.86
CA LYS A 35 23.67 5.17 -4.60
C LYS A 35 22.50 5.29 -3.63
N ARG A 36 22.22 4.22 -2.89
CA ARG A 36 21.18 4.23 -1.85
C ARG A 36 21.65 4.99 -0.63
N THR A 37 20.79 5.86 -0.11
CA THR A 37 20.99 6.47 1.21
C THR A 37 20.38 5.59 2.31
N PRO A 38 20.74 5.80 3.59
CA PRO A 38 20.07 5.13 4.71
C PRO A 38 18.53 5.35 4.71
N GLU A 39 18.08 6.53 4.33
CA GLU A 39 16.67 6.90 4.22
C GLU A 39 15.96 6.12 3.12
N ASP A 40 16.63 5.90 1.98
CA ASP A 40 16.09 5.07 0.89
C ASP A 40 15.92 3.61 1.32
N ILE A 41 16.91 3.09 2.08
CA ILE A 41 16.85 1.75 2.64
C ILE A 41 15.68 1.62 3.62
N GLU A 42 15.50 2.59 4.54
CA GLU A 42 14.40 2.57 5.49
C GLU A 42 13.04 2.68 4.79
N ARG A 43 12.92 3.54 3.76
CA ARG A 43 11.70 3.65 2.93
C ARG A 43 11.38 2.32 2.23
N GLN A 44 12.39 1.64 1.69
CA GLN A 44 12.23 0.34 1.06
C GLN A 44 11.81 -0.73 2.08
N ASN A 45 12.41 -0.73 3.27
CA ASN A 45 12.05 -1.64 4.36
C ASN A 45 10.61 -1.41 4.82
N GLN A 46 10.20 -0.15 4.95
CA GLN A 46 8.83 0.22 5.31
C GLN A 46 7.82 -0.25 4.26
N TYR A 47 8.12 -0.05 2.98
CA TYR A 47 7.32 -0.56 1.87
C TYR A 47 7.17 -2.09 1.93
N GLN A 48 8.24 -2.82 2.20
CA GLN A 48 8.20 -4.29 2.31
C GLN A 48 7.37 -4.75 3.53
N ARG A 49 7.46 -4.06 4.66
CA ARG A 49 6.62 -4.33 5.83
C ARG A 49 5.15 -4.12 5.52
N GLN A 50 4.79 -2.99 4.90
CA GLN A 50 3.44 -2.66 4.48
C GLN A 50 2.89 -3.71 3.49
N LYS A 51 3.66 -4.06 2.47
CA LYS A 51 3.31 -5.10 1.50
C LYS A 51 3.05 -6.45 2.19
N THR A 52 3.92 -6.85 3.13
CA THR A 52 3.77 -8.11 3.86
C THR A 52 2.48 -8.14 4.66
N VAL A 53 2.18 -7.07 5.41
CA VAL A 53 0.94 -7.01 6.21
C VAL A 53 -0.29 -6.95 5.32
N ARG A 54 -0.27 -6.17 4.24
CA ARG A 54 -1.36 -6.13 3.24
C ARG A 54 -1.66 -7.52 2.67
N HIS A 55 -0.62 -8.26 2.31
CA HIS A 55 -0.77 -9.63 1.81
C HIS A 55 -1.33 -10.58 2.87
N LEU A 56 -0.90 -10.45 4.13
CA LEU A 56 -1.48 -11.23 5.23
C LEU A 56 -2.96 -10.91 5.43
N ILE A 57 -3.35 -9.63 5.36
CA ILE A 57 -4.76 -9.24 5.48
C ILE A 57 -5.56 -9.83 4.32
N LYS A 58 -5.15 -9.59 3.08
CA LYS A 58 -5.85 -10.09 1.88
C LYS A 58 -6.04 -11.59 1.82
N ALA A 59 -5.07 -12.35 2.35
CA ALA A 59 -5.10 -13.81 2.32
C ALA A 59 -5.92 -14.46 3.44
N ASN A 60 -6.20 -13.73 4.51
CA ASN A 60 -6.74 -14.33 5.74
C ASN A 60 -8.00 -13.70 6.26
N PHE A 61 -8.32 -12.49 5.82
CA PHE A 61 -9.48 -11.74 6.29
C PHE A 61 -10.37 -11.33 5.11
N THR A 62 -11.64 -11.15 5.41
CA THR A 62 -12.68 -10.84 4.43
C THR A 62 -13.53 -9.66 4.89
N GLN A 63 -14.37 -9.17 4.00
CA GLN A 63 -15.39 -8.18 4.36
C GLN A 63 -16.24 -8.68 5.52
N GLY A 64 -16.45 -7.81 6.51
CA GLY A 64 -17.23 -8.11 7.71
C GLY A 64 -16.42 -8.73 8.84
N ASP A 65 -15.13 -9.04 8.67
CA ASP A 65 -14.22 -9.30 9.79
C ASP A 65 -14.00 -8.01 10.59
N TYR A 66 -13.50 -8.13 11.82
CA TYR A 66 -13.42 -6.98 12.71
C TYR A 66 -12.03 -6.33 12.72
N TRP A 67 -12.04 -5.00 12.64
CA TRP A 67 -10.99 -4.12 13.09
C TRP A 67 -11.39 -3.52 14.44
N THR A 68 -10.71 -3.91 15.51
CA THR A 68 -11.04 -3.54 16.87
C THR A 68 -9.96 -2.69 17.49
N THR A 69 -10.34 -1.59 18.14
CA THR A 69 -9.48 -0.80 19.01
C THR A 69 -9.83 -1.09 20.45
N LEU A 70 -8.87 -1.62 21.21
CA LEU A 70 -8.96 -1.87 22.64
C LEU A 70 -8.22 -0.76 23.38
N THR A 71 -8.84 -0.17 24.39
CA THR A 71 -8.30 0.97 25.13
C THR A 71 -8.21 0.67 26.62
N TYR A 72 -7.38 1.47 27.31
CA TYR A 72 -7.32 1.52 28.78
C TYR A 72 -7.94 2.82 29.28
N PRO A 73 -8.38 2.90 30.57
CA PRO A 73 -8.78 4.13 31.21
C PRO A 73 -7.64 5.16 31.20
N LYS A 74 -7.97 6.45 31.15
CA LYS A 74 -6.97 7.52 31.04
C LYS A 74 -6.07 7.66 32.27
N ASP A 75 -6.59 7.31 33.42
CA ASP A 75 -5.98 7.39 34.75
C ASP A 75 -5.20 6.10 35.10
N GLU A 76 -5.24 5.09 34.24
CA GLU A 76 -4.51 3.84 34.44
C GLU A 76 -3.22 3.84 33.62
N SER A 77 -2.08 3.92 34.30
CA SER A 77 -0.76 3.77 33.66
C SER A 77 -0.41 2.28 33.57
N ARG A 78 -0.08 1.83 32.35
CA ARG A 78 0.35 0.44 32.08
C ARG A 78 1.71 0.42 31.41
N THR A 79 2.54 -0.50 31.80
CA THR A 79 3.77 -0.82 31.08
C THR A 79 3.45 -1.64 29.82
N ILE A 80 4.34 -1.60 28.83
CA ILE A 80 4.17 -2.40 27.60
C ILE A 80 4.15 -3.91 27.90
N GLN A 81 4.90 -4.35 28.91
CA GLN A 81 4.95 -5.74 29.35
C GLN A 81 3.60 -6.18 29.97
N GLU A 82 2.96 -5.32 30.76
CA GLU A 82 1.61 -5.58 31.29
C GLU A 82 0.58 -5.66 30.19
N VAL A 83 0.61 -4.70 29.24
CA VAL A 83 -0.26 -4.71 28.06
C VAL A 83 -0.08 -6.00 27.25
N ALA A 84 1.13 -6.47 27.06
CA ALA A 84 1.41 -7.72 26.35
C ALA A 84 0.83 -8.94 27.09
N LYS A 85 0.87 -8.95 28.44
CA LYS A 85 0.23 -10.00 29.26
C LYS A 85 -1.30 -9.96 29.13
N ASP A 86 -1.89 -8.76 29.19
CA ASP A 86 -3.34 -8.57 29.03
C ASP A 86 -3.82 -9.04 27.66
N ILE A 87 -3.11 -8.68 26.59
CA ILE A 87 -3.39 -9.18 25.23
C ILE A 87 -3.26 -10.70 25.16
N SER A 88 -2.24 -11.27 25.76
CA SER A 88 -2.03 -12.72 25.76
C SER A 88 -3.19 -13.46 26.43
N LYS A 89 -3.67 -12.95 27.58
CA LYS A 89 -4.84 -13.47 28.28
C LYS A 89 -6.11 -13.33 27.46
N PHE A 90 -6.35 -12.14 26.90
CA PHE A 90 -7.48 -11.89 26.01
C PHE A 90 -7.49 -12.85 24.81
N LEU A 91 -6.38 -12.98 24.09
CA LEU A 91 -6.25 -13.89 22.97
C LEU A 91 -6.36 -15.36 23.36
N GLY A 92 -5.95 -15.73 24.57
CA GLY A 92 -6.16 -17.06 25.13
C GLY A 92 -7.64 -17.40 25.25
N ASN A 93 -8.41 -16.48 25.81
CA ASN A 93 -9.87 -16.62 25.94
C ASN A 93 -10.54 -16.65 24.55
N MET A 94 -10.13 -15.76 23.63
CA MET A 94 -10.67 -15.75 22.28
C MET A 94 -10.42 -17.07 21.55
N ARG A 95 -9.18 -17.59 21.57
CA ARG A 95 -8.87 -18.91 20.96
C ARG A 95 -9.75 -20.03 21.51
N TYR A 96 -10.06 -20.00 22.82
CA TYR A 96 -10.96 -20.96 23.41
C TYR A 96 -12.39 -20.85 22.85
N GLN A 97 -12.92 -19.63 22.66
CA GLN A 97 -14.27 -19.45 22.09
C GLN A 97 -14.31 -19.86 20.61
N TYR A 98 -13.29 -19.54 19.83
CA TYR A 98 -13.18 -19.97 18.44
C TYR A 98 -13.13 -21.50 18.32
N LYS A 99 -12.40 -22.15 19.23
CA LYS A 99 -12.36 -23.63 19.27
C LYS A 99 -13.74 -24.25 19.52
N LYS A 100 -14.62 -23.62 20.31
CA LYS A 100 -15.97 -24.13 20.58
C LYS A 100 -16.85 -24.17 19.31
N VAL A 101 -16.58 -23.30 18.34
CA VAL A 101 -17.32 -23.21 17.07
C VAL A 101 -16.54 -23.83 15.92
N ASP A 102 -15.44 -24.52 16.20
CA ASP A 102 -14.55 -25.17 15.24
C ASP A 102 -14.04 -24.24 14.13
N ILE A 103 -13.79 -22.98 14.48
CA ILE A 103 -13.22 -21.98 13.57
C ILE A 103 -11.83 -21.59 14.06
N PRO A 104 -10.79 -21.59 13.22
CA PRO A 104 -9.45 -21.16 13.62
C PRO A 104 -9.43 -19.65 13.93
N CYS A 105 -8.95 -19.29 15.12
CA CYS A 105 -8.78 -17.89 15.53
C CYS A 105 -7.61 -17.27 14.79
N LYS A 106 -7.88 -16.36 13.88
CA LYS A 106 -6.90 -15.58 13.11
C LYS A 106 -6.89 -14.16 13.62
N TYR A 107 -5.70 -13.59 13.80
CA TYR A 107 -5.55 -12.19 14.20
C TYR A 107 -4.23 -11.58 13.75
N ILE A 108 -4.24 -10.26 13.59
CA ILE A 108 -3.07 -9.38 13.49
C ILE A 108 -3.30 -8.25 14.48
N TYR A 109 -2.35 -7.95 15.37
CA TYR A 109 -2.48 -6.83 16.29
C TYR A 109 -1.22 -5.99 16.38
N ARG A 110 -1.39 -4.75 16.83
CA ARG A 110 -0.34 -3.80 17.16
C ARG A 110 -0.68 -3.06 18.45
N ILE A 111 0.34 -2.88 19.30
CA ILE A 111 0.27 -1.95 20.44
C ILE A 111 0.70 -0.57 19.93
N GLU A 112 -0.14 0.42 20.14
CA GLU A 112 0.15 1.82 19.81
C GLU A 112 0.20 2.66 21.08
N ILE A 113 1.23 3.52 21.18
CA ILE A 113 1.35 4.51 22.22
C ILE A 113 0.91 5.85 21.60
N GLY A 114 -0.21 6.40 22.06
CA GLY A 114 -0.71 7.69 21.60
C GLY A 114 0.23 8.84 21.97
N SER A 115 0.06 9.98 21.33
CA SER A 115 0.88 11.18 21.55
C SER A 115 0.85 11.69 23.02
N ARG A 116 -0.21 11.39 23.76
CA ARG A 116 -0.40 11.74 25.17
C ARG A 116 -0.05 10.60 26.14
N GLY A 117 0.65 9.56 25.66
CA GLY A 117 1.06 8.40 26.48
C GLY A 117 0.00 7.32 26.67
N GLY A 118 -1.25 7.53 26.24
CA GLY A 118 -2.29 6.49 26.33
C GLY A 118 -1.97 5.33 25.41
N ILE A 119 -2.21 4.10 25.88
CA ILE A 119 -1.95 2.88 25.13
C ILE A 119 -3.25 2.37 24.48
N HIS A 120 -3.15 2.03 23.22
CA HIS A 120 -4.22 1.39 22.45
C HIS A 120 -3.71 0.10 21.82
N VAL A 121 -4.58 -0.88 21.69
CA VAL A 121 -4.30 -2.10 20.96
C VAL A 121 -5.24 -2.19 19.77
N HIS A 122 -4.67 -2.17 18.59
CA HIS A 122 -5.43 -2.36 17.36
C HIS A 122 -5.31 -3.79 16.91
N ILE A 123 -6.43 -4.46 16.66
CA ILE A 123 -6.46 -5.88 16.32
C ILE A 123 -7.45 -6.15 15.19
N ILE A 124 -7.01 -6.90 14.18
CA ILE A 124 -7.87 -7.52 13.17
C ILE A 124 -8.17 -8.93 13.64
N MET A 125 -9.43 -9.34 13.60
CA MET A 125 -9.86 -10.71 13.92
C MET A 125 -10.89 -11.20 12.90
N ASN A 126 -10.77 -12.46 12.48
CA ASN A 126 -11.80 -13.07 11.66
C ASN A 126 -13.10 -13.22 12.45
N ARG A 127 -14.25 -13.02 11.77
CA ARG A 127 -15.54 -12.98 12.41
C ARG A 127 -16.05 -14.37 12.81
N ILE A 128 -16.63 -14.45 14.00
CA ILE A 128 -17.52 -15.52 14.46
C ILE A 128 -18.81 -14.88 14.98
N ARG A 129 -19.82 -15.68 15.22
CA ARG A 129 -21.07 -15.21 15.83
C ARG A 129 -20.79 -14.55 17.18
N ASP A 130 -21.48 -13.43 17.45
CA ASP A 130 -21.41 -12.66 18.70
C ASP A 130 -19.98 -12.24 19.12
N LEU A 131 -19.08 -12.03 18.13
CA LEU A 131 -17.67 -11.68 18.37
C LEU A 131 -17.53 -10.38 19.17
N ASP A 132 -18.37 -9.37 18.90
CA ASP A 132 -18.41 -8.09 19.61
C ASP A 132 -18.71 -8.28 21.11
N GLN A 133 -19.68 -9.11 21.45
CA GLN A 133 -20.02 -9.45 22.84
C GLN A 133 -18.88 -10.23 23.51
N LEU A 134 -18.24 -11.14 22.78
CA LEU A 134 -17.08 -11.87 23.29
C LEU A 134 -15.89 -10.93 23.55
N ILE A 135 -15.63 -9.97 22.65
CA ILE A 135 -14.60 -8.96 22.85
C ILE A 135 -14.88 -8.16 24.12
N GLN A 136 -16.10 -7.63 24.29
CA GLN A 136 -16.49 -6.87 25.48
C GLN A 136 -16.37 -7.70 26.76
N LYS A 137 -16.77 -8.97 26.71
CA LYS A 137 -16.71 -9.88 27.86
C LYS A 137 -15.28 -10.14 28.31
N TYR A 138 -14.35 -10.34 27.38
CA TYR A 138 -12.99 -10.78 27.69
C TYR A 138 -11.97 -9.64 27.75
N TRP A 139 -12.30 -8.46 27.20
CA TRP A 139 -11.52 -7.26 27.39
C TRP A 139 -12.06 -6.45 28.58
N THR A 140 -11.52 -6.73 29.77
CA THR A 140 -12.00 -6.15 31.03
C THR A 140 -11.24 -4.90 31.46
N HIS A 141 -10.22 -4.48 30.68
CA HIS A 141 -9.31 -3.39 31.07
C HIS A 141 -9.75 -2.01 30.54
N GLY A 142 -10.84 -1.92 29.79
CA GLY A 142 -11.35 -0.66 29.27
C GLY A 142 -12.38 -0.84 28.17
N LYS A 143 -12.44 0.10 27.22
CA LYS A 143 -13.43 0.07 26.15
C LYS A 143 -12.89 -0.66 24.91
N SER A 144 -13.81 -1.28 24.17
CA SER A 144 -13.56 -1.78 22.82
C SER A 144 -14.40 -1.01 21.82
N HIS A 145 -13.80 -0.66 20.67
CA HIS A 145 -14.48 -0.08 19.53
C HIS A 145 -14.26 -1.00 18.33
N ASN A 146 -15.37 -1.47 17.74
CA ASN A 146 -15.33 -2.46 16.67
C ASN A 146 -15.83 -1.82 15.37
N GLU A 147 -15.04 -1.95 14.31
CA GLU A 147 -15.39 -1.59 12.93
C GLU A 147 -15.34 -2.84 12.06
N LEU A 148 -16.22 -2.91 11.07
CA LEU A 148 -16.18 -4.00 10.10
C LEU A 148 -15.17 -3.67 9.01
N LEU A 149 -14.38 -4.68 8.62
CA LEU A 149 -13.57 -4.56 7.42
C LEU A 149 -14.49 -4.45 6.20
N ASP A 150 -14.20 -3.49 5.35
CA ASP A 150 -14.74 -3.42 3.99
C ASP A 150 -13.95 -4.34 3.03
N ASP A 151 -14.34 -4.40 1.77
CA ASP A 151 -13.66 -5.20 0.75
C ASP A 151 -12.58 -4.40 -0.02
N GLY A 152 -11.96 -3.44 0.65
CA GLY A 152 -10.94 -2.56 0.08
C GLY A 152 -9.61 -3.24 -0.21
N THR A 153 -8.68 -2.42 -0.69
CA THR A 153 -7.30 -2.86 -1.00
C THR A 153 -6.46 -3.13 0.23
N TYR A 154 -6.92 -2.71 1.40
CA TYR A 154 -6.24 -2.77 2.70
C TYR A 154 -4.88 -2.05 2.75
N GLU A 155 -4.58 -1.17 1.81
CA GLU A 155 -3.32 -0.40 1.82
C GLU A 155 -3.23 0.50 3.04
N GLN A 156 -4.28 1.30 3.28
CA GLN A 156 -4.33 2.22 4.42
C GLN A 156 -4.27 1.50 5.76
N LEU A 157 -4.98 0.36 5.88
CA LEU A 157 -4.98 -0.45 7.09
C LEU A 157 -3.60 -1.08 7.34
N ALA A 158 -2.96 -1.60 6.29
CA ALA A 158 -1.61 -2.13 6.39
C ALA A 158 -0.59 -1.04 6.76
N ASP A 159 -0.70 0.16 6.15
CA ASP A 159 0.14 1.30 6.51
C ASP A 159 -0.04 1.69 7.98
N TYR A 160 -1.28 1.70 8.47
CA TYR A 160 -1.56 1.99 9.88
C TYR A 160 -0.90 0.96 10.81
N ILE A 161 -0.99 -0.33 10.49
CA ILE A 161 -0.41 -1.40 11.31
C ILE A 161 1.13 -1.30 11.36
N VAL A 162 1.80 -0.93 10.27
CA VAL A 162 3.27 -0.84 10.21
C VAL A 162 3.79 0.60 10.31
N LYS A 163 2.93 1.58 10.58
CA LYS A 163 3.30 2.99 10.68
C LYS A 163 4.54 3.18 11.56
N PRO A 164 5.57 3.87 11.08
CA PRO A 164 6.75 4.16 11.89
C PRO A 164 6.38 5.04 13.08
N PRO A 165 7.10 4.94 14.20
CA PRO A 165 6.86 5.78 15.36
C PRO A 165 7.12 7.25 15.03
N THR A 166 6.28 8.15 15.57
CA THR A 166 6.49 9.60 15.49
C THR A 166 7.74 10.00 16.28
N ASP A 167 8.25 11.22 16.09
CA ASP A 167 9.45 11.65 16.80
C ASP A 167 9.24 11.73 18.33
N GLN A 168 8.04 12.05 18.78
CA GLN A 168 7.68 11.96 20.20
C GLN A 168 7.73 10.50 20.70
N GLN A 169 7.14 9.58 19.93
CA GLN A 169 7.19 8.15 20.23
C GLN A 169 8.63 7.63 20.17
N LYS A 170 9.47 8.08 19.25
CA LYS A 170 10.90 7.69 19.19
C LYS A 170 11.66 8.12 20.46
N LYS A 171 11.38 9.32 20.98
CA LYS A 171 11.96 9.78 22.26
C LYS A 171 11.56 8.86 23.42
N LEU A 172 10.27 8.51 23.49
CA LEU A 172 9.76 7.59 24.50
C LEU A 172 10.34 6.18 24.33
N LEU A 173 10.45 5.68 23.10
CA LEU A 173 11.02 4.36 22.79
C LEU A 173 12.51 4.23 23.17
N LYS A 174 13.25 5.35 23.27
CA LYS A 174 14.64 5.31 23.75
C LYS A 174 14.74 4.92 25.24
N THR A 175 13.69 5.14 26.01
CA THR A 175 13.63 4.76 27.42
C THR A 175 13.23 3.30 27.64
N PHE A 176 12.79 2.60 26.58
CA PHE A 176 12.36 1.21 26.64
C PHE A 176 13.53 0.27 26.37
N ASP A 177 13.49 -0.88 27.03
CA ASP A 177 14.37 -1.99 26.72
C ASP A 177 14.06 -2.61 25.34
N GLU A 178 14.97 -3.46 24.84
CA GLU A 178 14.80 -4.08 23.52
C GLU A 178 13.59 -5.01 23.43
N ASP A 179 13.18 -5.61 24.55
CA ASP A 179 12.02 -6.51 24.56
C ASP A 179 10.71 -5.71 24.47
N ALA A 180 10.59 -4.58 25.18
CA ALA A 180 9.47 -3.65 25.01
C ALA A 180 9.38 -3.12 23.57
N LYS A 181 10.50 -2.78 22.94
CA LYS A 181 10.53 -2.35 21.53
C LYS A 181 10.05 -3.43 20.57
N LYS A 182 10.31 -4.71 20.84
CA LYS A 182 9.78 -5.82 20.05
C LYS A 182 8.27 -5.96 20.20
N LEU A 183 7.73 -5.75 21.40
CA LEU A 183 6.30 -5.85 21.70
C LEU A 183 5.43 -4.80 20.99
N ILE A 184 5.97 -3.62 20.69
CA ILE A 184 5.29 -2.55 19.98
C ILE A 184 5.18 -2.84 18.46
N ARG A 185 5.97 -3.77 17.93
CA ARG A 185 5.82 -4.23 16.55
C ARG A 185 4.51 -5.00 16.41
N TYR A 186 3.98 -5.06 15.17
CA TYR A 186 2.81 -5.89 14.95
C TYR A 186 3.12 -7.37 15.20
N SER A 187 2.13 -8.07 15.72
CA SER A 187 2.16 -9.51 15.95
C SER A 187 0.96 -10.15 15.26
N CYS A 188 1.10 -11.41 14.89
CA CYS A 188 0.02 -12.14 14.23
C CYS A 188 -0.06 -13.60 14.69
N SER A 189 -1.23 -14.20 14.51
CA SER A 189 -1.42 -15.62 14.78
C SER A 189 -0.59 -16.49 13.84
N ARG A 190 -0.11 -17.63 14.31
CA ARG A 190 0.79 -18.53 13.54
C ARG A 190 0.09 -19.25 12.40
N ASN A 191 -1.24 -19.35 12.46
CA ASN A 191 -2.09 -20.04 11.49
C ASN A 191 -2.50 -19.19 10.29
N LEU A 192 -1.92 -17.98 10.10
CA LEU A 192 -2.18 -17.17 8.93
C LEU A 192 -1.53 -17.79 7.68
N ALA A 193 -2.31 -17.91 6.61
CA ALA A 193 -1.80 -18.21 5.29
C ALA A 193 -0.82 -17.11 4.84
N ARG A 194 0.33 -17.52 4.33
CA ARG A 194 1.37 -16.61 3.80
C ARG A 194 1.43 -16.75 2.29
N PRO A 195 0.95 -15.77 1.53
CA PRO A 195 0.91 -15.87 0.07
C PRO A 195 2.30 -16.02 -0.54
N ILE A 196 2.44 -17.01 -1.41
CA ILE A 196 3.64 -17.23 -2.22
C ILE A 196 3.27 -16.86 -3.66
N PRO A 197 4.06 -16.01 -4.35
CA PRO A 197 3.75 -15.63 -5.71
C PRO A 197 3.99 -16.78 -6.70
N GLU A 198 3.12 -16.88 -7.67
CA GLU A 198 3.43 -17.55 -8.94
C GLU A 198 4.48 -16.71 -9.66
N LYS A 199 5.56 -17.33 -10.13
CA LYS A 199 6.67 -16.62 -10.77
C LYS A 199 6.76 -17.00 -12.25
N LYS A 200 6.71 -15.98 -13.13
CA LYS A 200 6.95 -16.13 -14.57
C LYS A 200 8.19 -15.34 -14.97
N GLU A 201 9.16 -15.98 -15.56
CA GLU A 201 10.42 -15.35 -15.96
C GLU A 201 10.47 -15.11 -17.47
N TYR A 202 10.92 -13.94 -17.86
CA TYR A 202 11.01 -13.50 -19.24
C TYR A 202 12.47 -13.15 -19.57
N THR A 203 13.10 -13.97 -20.39
CA THR A 203 14.51 -13.78 -20.78
C THR A 203 14.67 -12.91 -22.03
N ARG A 204 13.64 -12.88 -22.89
CA ARG A 204 13.68 -12.23 -24.22
C ARG A 204 12.84 -10.96 -24.32
N ARG A 205 11.96 -10.68 -23.35
CA ARG A 205 11.12 -9.48 -23.35
C ARG A 205 11.80 -8.32 -22.62
N THR A 206 11.63 -7.12 -23.16
CA THR A 206 12.01 -5.87 -22.48
C THR A 206 10.82 -5.34 -21.68
N MET A 207 11.07 -4.50 -20.67
CA MET A 207 9.97 -3.80 -20.00
C MET A 207 9.24 -2.84 -20.94
N ARG A 208 9.91 -2.36 -21.98
CA ARG A 208 9.27 -1.54 -23.02
C ARG A 208 8.15 -2.32 -23.71
N GLU A 209 8.34 -3.59 -24.03
CA GLU A 209 7.29 -4.42 -24.60
C GLU A 209 6.10 -4.60 -23.63
N VAL A 210 6.39 -4.81 -22.34
CA VAL A 210 5.34 -4.90 -21.29
C VAL A 210 4.57 -3.58 -21.17
N PHE A 211 5.25 -2.44 -21.26
CA PHE A 211 4.61 -1.12 -21.17
C PHE A 211 3.82 -0.72 -22.41
N ASN A 212 4.15 -1.29 -23.57
CA ASN A 212 3.46 -1.00 -24.82
C ASN A 212 2.22 -1.87 -25.04
N HIS A 213 1.94 -2.84 -24.15
CA HIS A 213 0.72 -3.62 -24.21
C HIS A 213 -0.32 -3.05 -23.24
N ASP A 214 -1.57 -3.03 -23.67
CA ASP A 214 -2.69 -2.72 -22.81
C ASP A 214 -2.78 -3.75 -21.68
N LEU A 215 -3.10 -3.27 -20.49
CA LEU A 215 -3.41 -4.13 -19.38
C LEU A 215 -4.85 -4.62 -19.53
N VAL A 216 -5.00 -5.88 -19.89
CA VAL A 216 -6.32 -6.53 -20.03
C VAL A 216 -6.57 -7.34 -18.77
N PRO A 217 -7.65 -7.06 -18.01
CA PRO A 217 -7.96 -7.81 -16.80
C PRO A 217 -8.37 -9.26 -17.13
N GLU A 218 -8.16 -10.16 -16.16
CA GLU A 218 -8.72 -11.50 -16.22
C GLU A 218 -10.26 -11.44 -16.22
N GLU A 219 -10.92 -12.45 -16.80
CA GLU A 219 -12.39 -12.54 -16.81
C GLU A 219 -12.96 -12.48 -15.39
N GLY A 220 -13.96 -11.62 -15.17
CA GLY A 220 -14.54 -11.38 -13.86
C GLY A 220 -13.75 -10.46 -12.94
N PHE A 221 -12.72 -9.79 -13.46
CA PHE A 221 -11.92 -8.79 -12.72
C PHE A 221 -11.90 -7.45 -13.46
N TYR A 222 -11.59 -6.38 -12.75
CA TYR A 222 -11.23 -5.07 -13.33
C TYR A 222 -9.89 -4.60 -12.76
N ILE A 223 -9.17 -3.78 -13.51
CA ILE A 223 -7.92 -3.21 -13.05
C ILE A 223 -8.20 -1.97 -12.19
N ASP A 224 -7.72 -1.98 -10.95
CA ASP A 224 -7.74 -0.77 -10.12
C ASP A 224 -6.69 0.22 -10.64
N LYS A 225 -7.16 1.24 -11.34
CA LYS A 225 -6.31 2.28 -11.95
C LYS A 225 -5.44 3.00 -10.90
N ASN A 226 -5.93 3.15 -9.67
CA ASN A 226 -5.19 3.80 -8.58
C ASN A 226 -4.04 2.94 -8.05
N SER A 227 -4.07 1.63 -8.30
CA SER A 227 -3.01 0.71 -7.89
C SER A 227 -1.81 0.73 -8.84
N ILE A 228 -1.96 1.23 -10.07
CA ILE A 228 -0.92 1.16 -11.10
C ILE A 228 0.27 2.02 -10.70
N ARG A 229 1.41 1.36 -10.48
CA ARG A 229 2.70 1.98 -10.17
C ARG A 229 3.72 1.51 -11.18
N ARG A 230 4.34 2.44 -11.86
CA ARG A 230 5.34 2.14 -12.90
C ARG A 230 6.41 3.21 -12.93
N GLY A 231 7.55 2.86 -13.47
CA GLY A 231 8.66 3.79 -13.60
C GLY A 231 9.98 3.08 -13.78
N VAL A 232 11.05 3.82 -13.62
CA VAL A 232 12.42 3.31 -13.60
C VAL A 232 12.90 3.32 -12.15
N ASN A 233 13.37 2.18 -11.68
CA ASN A 233 13.97 2.08 -10.36
C ASN A 233 15.33 2.79 -10.38
N PRO A 234 15.54 3.87 -9.60
CA PRO A 234 16.74 4.68 -9.66
C PRO A 234 18.00 3.92 -9.21
N PHE A 235 17.84 2.86 -8.43
CA PHE A 235 18.97 2.07 -7.91
C PHE A 235 19.42 0.96 -8.84
N THR A 236 18.51 0.47 -9.71
CA THR A 236 18.83 -0.56 -10.71
C THR A 236 18.92 0.00 -12.12
N GLY A 237 18.35 1.18 -12.36
CA GLY A 237 18.23 1.80 -13.68
C GLY A 237 17.29 1.05 -14.63
N THR A 238 16.42 0.17 -14.09
CA THR A 238 15.54 -0.69 -14.86
C THR A 238 14.07 -0.40 -14.59
N GLY A 239 13.21 -0.61 -15.57
CA GLY A 239 11.77 -0.42 -15.46
C GLY A 239 11.12 -1.39 -14.48
N TYR A 240 10.00 -0.97 -13.90
CA TYR A 240 9.10 -1.79 -13.10
C TYR A 240 7.64 -1.41 -13.38
N LEU A 241 6.75 -2.38 -13.20
CA LEU A 241 5.31 -2.18 -13.26
C LEU A 241 4.65 -3.00 -12.15
N TYR A 242 3.74 -2.38 -11.42
CA TYR A 242 2.86 -3.01 -10.45
C TYR A 242 1.43 -2.56 -10.73
N TYR A 243 0.49 -3.47 -10.67
CA TYR A 243 -0.94 -3.18 -10.66
C TYR A 243 -1.70 -4.31 -9.95
N GLN A 244 -2.95 -4.05 -9.61
CA GLN A 244 -3.84 -5.07 -9.09
C GLN A 244 -5.14 -5.12 -9.88
N GLU A 245 -5.65 -6.32 -9.98
CA GLU A 245 -6.99 -6.62 -10.43
C GLU A 245 -7.88 -6.92 -9.24
N VAL A 246 -9.10 -6.43 -9.27
CA VAL A 246 -10.10 -6.64 -8.23
C VAL A 246 -11.29 -7.36 -8.84
N LYS A 247 -11.82 -8.34 -8.11
CA LYS A 247 -12.95 -9.16 -8.57
C LYS A 247 -14.19 -8.29 -8.73
N LEU A 248 -14.85 -8.42 -9.90
CA LEU A 248 -16.10 -7.73 -10.17
C LEU A 248 -17.21 -8.21 -9.23
N LYS A 249 -17.96 -7.27 -8.69
CA LYS A 249 -19.30 -7.57 -8.16
C LYS A 249 -20.22 -7.75 -9.36
N ARG A 250 -21.18 -8.65 -9.27
CA ARG A 250 -22.03 -9.17 -10.39
C ARG A 250 -22.61 -8.17 -11.40
N GLU A 251 -22.46 -6.84 -11.18
CA GLU A 251 -23.05 -5.78 -11.99
C GLU A 251 -22.05 -4.87 -12.73
N GLN A 252 -20.74 -5.15 -12.64
CA GLN A 252 -19.70 -4.29 -13.26
C GLN A 252 -19.08 -4.97 -14.48
N GLN A 253 -18.93 -4.22 -15.59
CA GLN A 253 -18.17 -4.66 -16.75
C GLN A 253 -16.70 -4.26 -16.62
N ALA A 254 -15.80 -5.17 -17.00
CA ALA A 254 -14.37 -4.88 -17.01
C ALA A 254 -13.97 -4.15 -18.29
N GLU A 255 -13.29 -3.03 -18.15
CA GLU A 255 -12.72 -2.28 -19.27
C GLU A 255 -11.19 -2.42 -19.30
N PRO A 256 -10.57 -2.58 -20.49
CA PRO A 256 -9.12 -2.56 -20.62
C PRO A 256 -8.56 -1.19 -20.24
N VAL A 257 -7.37 -1.20 -19.65
CA VAL A 257 -6.66 0.02 -19.28
C VAL A 257 -5.54 0.26 -20.27
N HIS A 258 -5.66 1.34 -21.04
CA HIS A 258 -4.65 1.73 -22.02
C HIS A 258 -3.49 2.47 -21.37
N ILE A 259 -2.28 2.09 -21.76
CA ILE A 259 -1.04 2.71 -21.29
C ILE A 259 -0.41 3.45 -22.48
N TYR A 260 -0.15 4.74 -22.30
CA TYR A 260 0.44 5.59 -23.32
C TYR A 260 1.83 6.09 -22.92
N GLU A 261 2.79 6.01 -23.84
CA GLU A 261 4.09 6.67 -23.70
C GLU A 261 3.98 8.11 -24.24
N CYS A 262 4.35 9.09 -23.43
CA CYS A 262 4.40 10.47 -23.91
C CYS A 262 5.50 10.64 -24.96
N PRO A 263 5.20 11.08 -26.18
CA PRO A 263 6.20 11.23 -27.25
C PRO A 263 7.22 12.34 -26.98
N ILE A 264 7.03 13.15 -25.96
CA ILE A 264 7.89 14.29 -25.64
C ILE A 264 8.87 13.97 -24.51
N CYS A 265 8.39 13.37 -23.42
CA CYS A 265 9.22 13.11 -22.23
C CYS A 265 9.41 11.62 -21.97
N HIS A 266 8.84 10.75 -22.80
CA HIS A 266 8.87 9.29 -22.67
C HIS A 266 8.35 8.76 -21.33
N GLN A 267 7.60 9.58 -20.58
CA GLN A 267 6.86 9.12 -19.41
C GLN A 267 5.57 8.42 -19.84
N PHE A 268 5.22 7.37 -19.13
CA PHE A 268 4.00 6.63 -19.39
C PHE A 268 2.83 7.22 -18.61
N THR A 269 1.68 7.34 -19.25
CA THR A 269 0.41 7.80 -18.63
C THR A 269 -0.69 6.78 -18.90
N ILE A 270 -1.70 6.75 -18.05
CA ILE A 270 -2.85 5.85 -18.20
C ILE A 270 -3.87 6.44 -19.17
N ASP A 271 -3.97 7.76 -19.23
CA ASP A 271 -4.85 8.48 -20.15
C ASP A 271 -4.01 9.29 -21.12
N SER A 272 -4.35 9.25 -22.42
CA SER A 272 -3.65 9.95 -23.51
C SER A 272 -3.51 11.47 -23.34
N PHE A 273 -4.22 12.08 -22.40
CA PHE A 273 -4.39 13.52 -22.30
C PHE A 273 -3.66 14.23 -21.14
N LYS A 274 -2.95 13.52 -20.26
CA LYS A 274 -2.48 14.14 -19.00
C LYS A 274 -1.03 13.93 -18.65
N CYS A 275 -0.14 14.04 -19.63
CA CYS A 275 1.27 14.23 -19.28
C CYS A 275 1.51 15.71 -18.91
N ASP A 276 2.05 15.97 -17.72
CA ASP A 276 2.37 17.33 -17.23
C ASP A 276 3.29 18.11 -18.16
N CYS A 277 4.16 17.45 -18.92
CA CYS A 277 5.01 18.06 -19.92
C CYS A 277 4.21 18.67 -21.10
N GLN A 278 3.05 18.09 -21.46
CA GLN A 278 2.16 18.63 -22.49
C GLN A 278 1.34 19.81 -21.98
N GLN A 279 0.95 19.81 -20.72
CA GLN A 279 0.25 20.93 -20.08
C GLN A 279 1.16 22.15 -19.97
N ARG A 280 2.43 21.98 -19.59
CA ARG A 280 3.43 23.07 -19.54
C ARG A 280 3.67 23.68 -20.93
N LYS A 281 3.76 22.88 -22.00
CA LYS A 281 3.91 23.43 -23.37
C LYS A 281 2.67 24.19 -23.88
N ARG A 282 1.47 23.80 -23.47
CA ARG A 282 0.24 24.56 -23.79
C ARG A 282 0.19 25.89 -23.06
N SER A 283 0.60 25.98 -21.81
CA SER A 283 0.70 27.23 -21.05
C SER A 283 1.74 28.17 -21.64
N VAL A 284 2.92 27.67 -22.03
CA VAL A 284 3.97 28.47 -22.68
C VAL A 284 3.53 28.97 -24.06
N LYS A 285 2.85 28.16 -24.87
CA LYS A 285 2.28 28.63 -26.15
C LYS A 285 1.18 29.68 -25.97
N HIS A 286 0.42 29.60 -24.89
CA HIS A 286 -0.62 30.58 -24.60
C HIS A 286 -0.04 31.92 -24.12
N ILE A 287 1.06 31.89 -23.37
CA ILE A 287 1.81 33.07 -22.93
C ILE A 287 2.50 33.74 -24.16
N SER A 288 3.18 32.97 -25.02
CA SER A 288 3.83 33.53 -26.22
C SER A 288 2.83 34.14 -27.20
N ARG A 289 1.63 33.57 -27.35
CA ARG A 289 0.56 34.19 -28.18
C ARG A 289 0.00 35.48 -27.57
N LYS A 290 -0.06 35.61 -26.25
CA LYS A 290 -0.46 36.86 -25.58
C LYS A 290 0.61 37.93 -25.75
N TYR A 291 1.89 37.63 -25.63
CA TYR A 291 2.98 38.58 -25.85
C TYR A 291 3.07 39.03 -27.29
N ASN A 292 2.94 38.14 -28.27
CA ASN A 292 2.94 38.51 -29.67
C ASN A 292 1.71 39.34 -30.10
N LYS A 293 0.56 39.16 -29.43
CA LYS A 293 -0.64 39.98 -29.67
C LYS A 293 -0.54 41.38 -29.03
N ALA A 294 0.20 41.54 -27.94
CA ALA A 294 0.48 42.83 -27.32
C ALA A 294 1.52 43.63 -28.15
N ALA A 295 2.57 42.95 -28.64
CA ALA A 295 3.57 43.58 -29.50
C ALA A 295 3.01 44.02 -30.87
N SER A 296 2.00 43.32 -31.43
CA SER A 296 1.35 43.72 -32.70
C SER A 296 0.34 44.86 -32.52
N LYS A 297 -0.23 45.05 -31.31
CA LYS A 297 -1.08 46.24 -31.01
C LYS A 297 -0.26 47.52 -30.80
N GLY A 298 0.91 47.42 -30.12
CA GLY A 298 1.79 48.58 -29.91
C GLY A 298 2.44 49.14 -31.19
N ARG A 299 2.52 48.34 -32.29
CA ARG A 299 3.01 48.80 -33.58
C ARG A 299 1.94 49.50 -34.47
N ARG A 300 0.66 49.41 -34.13
CA ARG A 300 -0.41 50.07 -34.89
C ARG A 300 -0.79 51.46 -34.36
N GLU A 301 -0.37 51.82 -33.14
CA GLU A 301 -0.63 53.14 -32.58
C GLU A 301 0.49 54.18 -32.85
N SER A 302 1.65 53.77 -33.40
CA SER A 302 2.74 54.68 -33.76
C SER A 302 2.72 55.17 -35.20
N ASN A 303 1.70 54.80 -36.03
CA ASN A 303 1.62 55.23 -37.45
C ASN A 303 0.39 56.10 -37.77
N VAL A 304 -0.22 56.74 -36.76
CA VAL A 304 -1.36 57.69 -36.98
C VAL A 304 -1.06 59.05 -36.37
N SER A 305 0.17 59.53 -36.52
CA SER A 305 0.46 60.96 -36.30
C SER A 305 1.67 61.35 -37.17
N ARG A 306 1.38 61.60 -38.46
CA ARG A 306 2.05 62.54 -39.32
C ARG A 306 1.12 62.89 -40.47
#